data_5d97660be6bd80460cf588936110986e
#
_entry.id   5d97660be6bd80460cf588936110986e
#
_cell.length_a   1.000
_cell.length_b   1.000
_cell.length_c   1.000
_cell.angle_alpha   90.00
_cell.angle_beta   90.00
_cell.angle_gamma   90.00
#
_symmetry.space_group_name_H-M   'P 1'
#
loop_
_entity.id
_entity.type
_entity.pdbx_description
1 polymer ?
#
loop_
_entity_poly.entity_id
_entity_poly.type
_entity_poly.pdbx_seq_one_letter_code
_entity_poly.pdbx_strand_id
1 'polypeptide(L)'
;MKGKPFRDQDNRALHERRMKERTRIVVTQKNIEYILAHQHDSREELARYLRQCKKELGHVPAQSEVIGGDLLALRFGSWATALNYSGYVDQP
;
A
#
# COMPACT_ATOMS: atom_id res chain seq x y z
N MET A 1 -22.62 -34.14 15.37
CA MET A 1 -21.95 -33.76 15.86
C MET A 1 -20.65 -34.14 15.87
N LYS A 2 -20.38 -35.22 15.63
CA LYS A 2 -19.11 -35.69 15.69
C LYS A 2 -18.19 -35.07 14.73
N GLY A 3 -18.50 -34.61 13.58
CA GLY A 3 -17.65 -34.01 12.62
C GLY A 3 -17.34 -32.55 12.84
N LYS A 4 -17.87 -31.98 13.90
CA LYS A 4 -17.73 -30.58 14.11
C LYS A 4 -16.31 -30.06 14.27
N PRO A 5 -15.45 -30.68 15.03
CA PRO A 5 -14.09 -30.12 15.16
C PRO A 5 -13.39 -30.02 13.83
N PHE A 6 -13.61 -31.05 12.95
CA PHE A 6 -12.99 -31.02 11.67
C PHE A 6 -13.58 -29.92 10.85
N ARG A 7 -14.89 -29.73 10.85
CA ARG A 7 -15.55 -28.67 10.11
C ARG A 7 -15.15 -27.30 10.60
N ASP A 8 -14.92 -27.15 11.90
CA ASP A 8 -14.52 -25.89 12.47
C ASP A 8 -13.16 -25.48 11.92
N GLN A 9 -12.24 -26.42 11.73
CA GLN A 9 -10.94 -26.13 11.16
C GLN A 9 -11.08 -25.69 9.70
N ASP A 10 -11.93 -26.40 8.93
CA ASP A 10 -12.15 -26.03 7.55
C ASP A 10 -12.79 -24.65 7.43
N ASN A 11 -13.75 -24.36 8.30
CA ASN A 11 -14.40 -23.07 8.31
C ASN A 11 -13.44 -21.95 8.64
N ARG A 12 -12.49 -22.19 9.53
CA ARG A 12 -11.50 -21.21 9.89
C ARG A 12 -10.61 -20.88 8.70
N ALA A 13 -10.17 -21.90 7.98
CA ALA A 13 -9.33 -21.69 6.81
C ALA A 13 -10.07 -20.89 5.73
N LEU A 14 -11.33 -21.20 5.49
CA LEU A 14 -12.13 -20.47 4.54
C LEU A 14 -12.36 -19.02 4.97
N HIS A 15 -12.58 -18.81 6.26
CA HIS A 15 -12.78 -17.48 6.81
C HIS A 15 -11.51 -16.62 6.62
N GLU A 16 -10.34 -17.18 6.88
CA GLU A 16 -9.08 -16.48 6.71
C GLU A 16 -8.86 -16.09 5.26
N ARG A 17 -9.19 -16.97 4.31
CA ARG A 17 -9.08 -16.66 2.90
C ARG A 17 -9.97 -15.49 2.52
N ARG A 18 -11.21 -15.50 2.98
CA ARG A 18 -12.16 -14.43 2.67
C ARG A 18 -11.69 -13.10 3.23
N MET A 19 -11.11 -13.11 4.41
CA MET A 19 -10.59 -11.89 5.00
C MET A 19 -9.43 -11.32 4.20
N LYS A 20 -8.52 -12.18 3.72
CA LYS A 20 -7.41 -11.74 2.90
C LYS A 20 -7.90 -11.14 1.58
N GLU A 21 -8.89 -11.76 0.97
CA GLU A 21 -9.47 -11.24 -0.27
C GLU A 21 -10.13 -9.90 -0.06
N ARG A 22 -10.88 -9.72 1.01
CA ARG A 22 -11.49 -8.44 1.33
C ARG A 22 -10.45 -7.35 1.55
N THR A 23 -9.38 -7.67 2.26
CA THR A 23 -8.30 -6.72 2.49
C THR A 23 -7.67 -6.29 1.17
N ARG A 24 -7.45 -7.24 0.25
CA ARG A 24 -6.89 -6.94 -1.06
C ARG A 24 -7.80 -6.01 -1.85
N ILE A 25 -9.11 -6.28 -1.84
CA ILE A 25 -10.07 -5.45 -2.56
C ILE A 25 -10.08 -4.04 -2.00
N VAL A 26 -10.10 -3.89 -0.69
CA VAL A 26 -10.13 -2.58 -0.05
C VAL A 26 -8.86 -1.79 -0.39
N VAL A 27 -7.69 -2.44 -0.33
CA VAL A 27 -6.43 -1.78 -0.67
C VAL A 27 -6.43 -1.35 -2.14
N THR A 28 -6.93 -2.20 -3.03
CA THR A 28 -7.02 -1.87 -4.45
C THR A 28 -7.93 -0.67 -4.68
N GLN A 29 -9.08 -0.64 -4.02
CA GLN A 29 -9.99 0.49 -4.13
C GLN A 29 -9.37 1.78 -3.62
N LYS A 30 -8.68 1.72 -2.50
CA LYS A 30 -8.00 2.90 -1.94
C LYS A 30 -6.90 3.41 -2.87
N ASN A 31 -6.18 2.51 -3.53
CA ASN A 31 -5.19 2.90 -4.51
C ASN A 31 -5.83 3.65 -5.67
N ILE A 32 -6.93 3.12 -6.20
CA ILE A 32 -7.63 3.76 -7.31
C ILE A 32 -8.16 5.12 -6.89
N GLU A 33 -8.76 5.22 -5.72
CA GLU A 33 -9.29 6.49 -5.22
C GLU A 33 -8.18 7.51 -5.06
N TYR A 34 -7.04 7.11 -4.52
CA TYR A 34 -5.91 8.00 -4.37
C TYR A 34 -5.42 8.50 -5.73
N ILE A 35 -5.25 7.59 -6.68
CA ILE A 35 -4.76 7.93 -8.01
C ILE A 35 -5.69 8.94 -8.68
N LEU A 36 -7.00 8.70 -8.62
CA LEU A 36 -7.97 9.60 -9.23
C LEU A 36 -7.98 10.97 -8.56
N ALA A 37 -7.83 11.01 -7.24
CA ALA A 37 -7.87 12.26 -6.48
C ALA A 37 -6.57 13.07 -6.64
N HIS A 38 -5.44 12.41 -6.86
CA HIS A 38 -4.13 13.05 -6.82
C HIS A 38 -3.34 13.01 -8.12
N GLN A 39 -3.97 12.58 -9.22
CA GLN A 39 -3.26 12.43 -10.48
C GLN A 39 -2.69 13.74 -11.02
N HIS A 40 -3.22 14.85 -10.59
CA HIS A 40 -2.74 16.17 -11.01
C HIS A 40 -1.95 16.90 -9.93
N ASP A 41 -1.64 16.24 -8.83
CA ASP A 41 -0.86 16.84 -7.77
C ASP A 41 0.55 17.15 -8.25
N SER A 42 1.15 18.19 -7.68
CA SER A 42 2.54 18.53 -7.97
C SER A 42 3.48 17.49 -7.34
N ARG A 43 4.71 17.46 -7.81
CA ARG A 43 5.73 16.59 -7.23
C ARG A 43 5.94 16.90 -5.76
N GLU A 44 5.88 18.18 -5.39
CA GLU A 44 6.03 18.58 -4.00
C GLU A 44 4.90 18.03 -3.13
N GLU A 45 3.68 18.06 -3.62
CA GLU A 45 2.55 17.51 -2.89
C GLU A 45 2.69 16.00 -2.72
N LEU A 46 3.09 15.32 -3.77
CA LEU A 46 3.29 13.87 -3.73
C LEU A 46 4.46 13.50 -2.81
N ALA A 47 5.54 14.30 -2.83
CA ALA A 47 6.68 14.08 -1.95
C ALA A 47 6.29 14.28 -0.48
N ARG A 48 5.44 15.26 -0.21
CA ARG A 48 4.95 15.52 1.15
C ARG A 48 4.16 14.32 1.66
N TYR A 49 3.32 13.76 0.79
CA TYR A 49 2.55 12.57 1.12
C TYR A 49 3.49 11.40 1.44
N LEU A 50 4.53 11.21 0.64
CA LEU A 50 5.48 10.12 0.86
C LEU A 50 6.23 10.28 2.18
N ARG A 51 6.60 11.52 2.53
CA ARG A 51 7.23 11.80 3.82
C ARG A 51 6.29 11.45 4.97
N GLN A 52 5.02 11.74 4.82
CA GLN A 52 4.01 11.40 5.82
C GLN A 52 3.89 9.88 5.97
N CYS A 53 3.91 9.15 4.86
CA CYS A 53 3.87 7.69 4.90
C CYS A 53 5.05 7.12 5.67
N LYS A 54 6.25 7.66 5.47
CA LYS A 54 7.42 7.21 6.21
C LYS A 54 7.24 7.44 7.71
N LYS A 55 6.69 8.60 8.07
CA LYS A 55 6.45 8.91 9.47
C LYS A 55 5.51 7.90 10.11
N GLU A 56 4.45 7.57 9.43
CA GLU A 56 3.44 6.64 9.93
C GLU A 56 3.96 5.21 10.00
N LEU A 57 4.75 4.80 9.01
CA LEU A 57 5.30 3.44 8.97
C LEU A 57 6.51 3.25 9.87
N GLY A 58 7.26 4.32 10.15
CA GLY A 58 8.46 4.25 10.96
C GLY A 58 9.70 3.77 10.21
N HIS A 59 9.62 3.61 8.89
CA HIS A 59 10.74 3.21 8.05
C HIS A 59 10.51 3.74 6.63
N VAL A 60 11.55 3.71 5.80
CA VAL A 60 11.43 4.11 4.40
C VAL A 60 10.54 3.10 3.70
N PRO A 61 9.42 3.53 3.13
CA PRO A 61 8.45 2.58 2.61
C PRO A 61 8.84 1.98 1.27
N ALA A 62 8.44 0.73 1.05
CA ALA A 62 8.47 0.13 -0.27
C ALA A 62 7.25 0.60 -1.05
N GLN A 63 7.31 0.52 -2.36
CA GLN A 63 6.21 0.97 -3.23
C GLN A 63 4.89 0.31 -2.86
N SER A 64 4.93 -0.99 -2.55
CA SER A 64 3.72 -1.75 -2.23
C SER A 64 3.13 -1.41 -0.86
N GLU A 65 3.88 -0.74 -0.01
CA GLU A 65 3.40 -0.33 1.31
C GLU A 65 2.64 0.98 1.29
N VAL A 66 2.66 1.69 0.19
CA VAL A 66 2.08 3.04 0.08
C VAL A 66 0.84 3.01 -0.78
N ILE A 67 -0.27 3.53 -0.26
CA ILE A 67 -1.46 3.74 -1.06
C ILE A 67 -1.10 4.76 -2.14
N GLY A 68 -1.31 4.41 -3.39
CA GLY A 68 -0.94 5.29 -4.51
C GLY A 68 0.53 5.21 -4.88
N GLY A 69 1.27 4.22 -4.36
CA GLY A 69 2.69 4.07 -4.67
C GLY A 69 2.97 3.95 -6.17
N ASP A 70 2.06 3.33 -6.91
CA ASP A 70 2.21 3.21 -8.37
C ASP A 70 2.13 4.56 -9.05
N LEU A 71 1.26 5.45 -8.59
CA LEU A 71 1.18 6.80 -9.12
C LEU A 71 2.48 7.56 -8.85
N LEU A 72 3.00 7.42 -7.63
CA LEU A 72 4.26 8.06 -7.26
C LEU A 72 5.40 7.59 -8.16
N ALA A 73 5.50 6.28 -8.35
CA ALA A 73 6.55 5.74 -9.21
C ALA A 73 6.41 6.24 -10.65
N LEU A 74 5.20 6.30 -11.14
CA LEU A 74 4.93 6.79 -12.50
C LEU A 74 5.29 8.28 -12.64
N ARG A 75 4.85 9.09 -11.69
CA ARG A 75 5.07 10.55 -11.77
C ARG A 75 6.53 10.94 -11.61
N PHE A 76 7.29 10.20 -10.83
CA PHE A 76 8.72 10.47 -10.63
C PHE A 76 9.61 9.67 -11.57
N GLY A 77 9.07 8.73 -12.32
CA GLY A 77 9.82 7.89 -13.24
C GLY A 77 10.20 6.53 -12.66
N SER A 78 10.38 6.44 -11.36
CA SER A 78 10.63 5.18 -10.65
C SER A 78 10.40 5.41 -9.16
N TRP A 79 10.26 4.33 -8.41
CA TRP A 79 10.11 4.42 -6.96
C TRP A 79 11.38 5.01 -6.32
N ALA A 80 12.55 4.60 -6.80
CA ALA A 80 13.82 5.13 -6.31
C ALA A 80 13.89 6.64 -6.49
N THR A 81 13.45 7.15 -7.63
CA THR A 81 13.43 8.59 -7.90
C THR A 81 12.46 9.29 -6.97
N ALA A 82 11.30 8.70 -6.70
CA ALA A 82 10.33 9.26 -5.77
C ALA A 82 10.93 9.38 -4.38
N LEU A 83 11.63 8.36 -3.91
CA LEU A 83 12.30 8.40 -2.62
C LEU A 83 13.38 9.47 -2.57
N ASN A 84 14.20 9.55 -3.62
CA ASN A 84 15.27 10.55 -3.69
C ASN A 84 14.70 11.96 -3.66
N TYR A 85 13.65 12.21 -4.42
CA TYR A 85 13.03 13.53 -4.44
C TYR A 85 12.48 13.89 -3.06
N SER A 86 11.97 12.91 -2.33
CA SER A 86 11.40 13.12 -1.00
C SER A 86 12.48 13.21 0.10
N GLY A 87 13.76 13.04 -0.26
CA GLY A 87 14.85 13.14 0.69
C GLY A 87 15.29 11.83 1.31
N TYR A 88 14.80 10.69 0.80
CA TYR A 88 15.15 9.38 1.35
C TYR A 88 16.16 8.70 0.45
N VAL A 89 17.35 9.23 0.39
CA VAL A 89 18.41 8.70 -0.44
C VAL A 89 19.15 7.62 0.35
N ASP A 90 19.49 6.52 -0.33
CA ASP A 90 20.29 5.49 0.29
C ASP A 90 21.64 6.04 0.62
N GLN A 91 22.09 5.84 1.83
CA GLN A 91 23.40 6.32 2.25
C GLN A 91 24.44 5.28 1.90
N PRO A 92 25.52 5.66 1.27
CA PRO A 92 26.60 4.73 0.96
C PRO A 92 27.29 4.21 2.21
#